data_61e4d14bf08fe379fb5943ff0f83ae9a
#
_entry.id   61e4d14bf08fe379fb5943ff0f83ae9a
#
_cell.length_a   1.000
_cell.length_b   1.000
_cell.length_c   1.000
_cell.angle_alpha   90.00
_cell.angle_beta   90.00
_cell.angle_gamma   90.00
#
_symmetry.space_group_name_H-M   'P 1'
#
loop_
_entity.id
_entity.type
_entity.pdbx_description
1 polymer ?
#
loop_
_entity_poly.entity_id
_entity_poly.type
_entity_poly.pdbx_seq_one_letter_code
_entity_poly.pdbx_strand_id
1 'polypeptide(L)'
;MSPYILPCNTPKQSNAYVEAMAAVTASKEAASTATMAAAAARAAADVAMAAAAALEEETTTATLTIETATAAIETATVTMWGIQEETTIPSEIIDTTIPEEQIIDMTIPEEQEGEAQVVPTCPVRKKNRMSNETRRLLAQMMLLGYKNSKLKHGLLTKLGQELNLSRMTIHKYWLTVKQQITEGKLVAVDRDYKGSKKRVIIDLETVRSIPLFKRSSVRSLACAMNINPSTVHRLIKKGKIRAHSNAMKPQLTEGNKIARMQWVLDRIRNLSSGQNLEFEENYNVVHIDEKWFYMSRVSQKFYLLPNEKEPHRACTSKTHMTKIMFMGASARPRISNGVVNFDGKIGIFPFSCIVLAKKTSKNRRKGTLETRPIARITKAVIKTCLIEKILPAIKDKWPDRRGQTIYIQQDNARPHISPNDPDFRRAATADGWDIQLIFQTPNSPDLNILDLGHFRSIQTIQHEKAPRSVVQLVDAVLRSYEEINPISLNYTWLTLLSCMNEILKVKGSNRYKIPHIGKKRLDRLGLLPTTILPEVGDALQAVIDVTRAQVAQLESQMS
;
A
#
# COMPACT_ATOMS: atom_id res chain seq x y z
N MET A 1 85.68 37.74 19.52
CA MET A 1 85.43 36.67 20.51
C MET A 1 83.94 36.67 20.80
N SER A 2 83.28 35.58 20.50
CA SER A 2 81.81 35.36 20.49
C SER A 2 81.21 35.37 21.87
N PRO A 3 79.96 35.80 22.03
CA PRO A 3 79.08 35.26 23.05
C PRO A 3 77.89 34.50 22.41
N TYR A 4 77.62 33.36 22.95
CA TYR A 4 76.47 32.50 22.66
C TYR A 4 75.14 33.14 23.07
N ILE A 5 74.19 33.19 22.12
CA ILE A 5 72.83 33.55 22.35
C ILE A 5 72.03 32.21 22.32
N LEU A 6 71.32 31.87 23.43
CA LEU A 6 70.39 30.81 23.51
C LEU A 6 69.06 31.17 22.79
N PRO A 7 68.42 30.28 22.08
CA PRO A 7 67.19 30.60 21.35
C PRO A 7 65.95 30.67 22.25
N CYS A 8 65.24 31.74 22.03
CA CYS A 8 63.93 32.03 22.61
C CYS A 8 62.85 30.98 22.22
N ASN A 9 62.05 30.54 23.17
CA ASN A 9 60.93 29.66 23.00
C ASN A 9 59.94 30.20 21.96
N THR A 10 59.56 29.37 21.03
CA THR A 10 58.59 29.68 19.96
C THR A 10 57.13 29.74 20.45
N PRO A 11 56.31 30.67 19.91
CA PRO A 11 54.90 30.88 20.34
C PRO A 11 53.94 29.71 20.08
N LYS A 12 54.39 28.61 19.45
CA LYS A 12 53.57 27.46 19.10
C LYS A 12 53.17 26.54 20.26
N GLN A 13 53.90 26.55 21.37
CA GLN A 13 53.57 25.68 22.53
C GLN A 13 52.51 26.29 23.48
N SER A 14 52.35 27.62 23.50
CA SER A 14 51.34 28.28 24.32
C SER A 14 49.90 28.13 23.74
N ASN A 15 49.76 28.13 22.42
CA ASN A 15 48.45 27.97 21.77
C ASN A 15 47.88 26.58 21.95
N ALA A 16 48.67 25.51 21.84
CA ALA A 16 48.20 24.14 22.03
C ALA A 16 47.73 23.88 23.46
N TYR A 17 48.36 24.51 24.47
CA TYR A 17 47.90 24.38 25.87
C TYR A 17 46.60 25.15 26.11
N VAL A 18 46.44 26.33 25.54
CA VAL A 18 45.19 27.12 25.63
C VAL A 18 44.03 26.41 24.90
N GLU A 19 44.30 25.84 23.72
CA GLU A 19 43.28 25.03 23.02
C GLU A 19 42.92 23.76 23.78
N ALA A 20 43.87 23.06 24.40
CA ALA A 20 43.60 21.89 25.22
C ALA A 20 42.79 22.24 26.47
N MET A 21 43.10 23.37 27.14
CA MET A 21 42.33 23.84 28.30
C MET A 21 40.92 24.29 27.92
N ALA A 22 40.73 24.92 26.76
CA ALA A 22 39.42 25.28 26.24
C ALA A 22 38.57 24.03 25.91
N ALA A 23 39.19 23.00 25.33
CA ALA A 23 38.52 21.72 25.06
C ALA A 23 38.10 20.98 26.34
N VAL A 24 38.93 21.01 27.40
CA VAL A 24 38.58 20.42 28.72
C VAL A 24 37.45 21.19 29.40
N THR A 25 37.42 22.52 29.27
CA THR A 25 36.32 23.34 29.84
C THR A 25 35.00 23.10 29.10
N ALA A 26 35.03 23.07 27.77
CA ALA A 26 33.85 22.74 26.94
C ALA A 26 33.33 21.33 27.22
N SER A 27 34.24 20.37 27.44
CA SER A 27 33.85 18.98 27.82
C SER A 27 33.19 18.92 29.20
N LYS A 28 33.67 19.71 30.19
CA LYS A 28 33.03 19.79 31.52
C LYS A 28 31.66 20.47 31.49
N GLU A 29 31.50 21.52 30.69
CA GLU A 29 30.23 22.21 30.50
C GLU A 29 29.21 21.29 29.78
N ALA A 30 29.65 20.53 28.77
CA ALA A 30 28.82 19.53 28.10
C ALA A 30 28.38 18.40 29.05
N ALA A 31 29.28 17.92 29.92
CA ALA A 31 28.95 16.91 30.93
C ALA A 31 27.98 17.45 31.98
N SER A 32 28.10 18.69 32.41
CA SER A 32 27.16 19.34 33.36
C SER A 32 25.77 19.51 32.73
N THR A 33 25.71 19.96 31.47
CA THR A 33 24.44 20.08 30.73
C THR A 33 23.77 18.74 30.51
N ALA A 34 24.52 17.68 30.21
CA ALA A 34 24.02 16.32 30.08
C ALA A 34 23.44 15.79 31.40
N THR A 35 24.09 16.08 32.52
CA THR A 35 23.62 15.68 33.86
C THR A 35 22.32 16.40 34.24
N MET A 36 22.19 17.69 33.91
CA MET A 36 20.95 18.44 34.14
C MET A 36 19.81 17.96 33.24
N ALA A 37 20.10 17.64 31.98
CA ALA A 37 19.12 17.08 31.05
C ALA A 37 18.64 15.69 31.51
N ALA A 38 19.52 14.85 32.04
CA ALA A 38 19.16 13.55 32.60
C ALA A 38 18.27 13.67 33.85
N ALA A 39 18.55 14.64 34.73
CA ALA A 39 17.72 14.93 35.91
C ALA A 39 16.32 15.44 35.51
N ALA A 40 16.24 16.33 34.52
CA ALA A 40 14.97 16.82 33.97
C ALA A 40 14.16 15.70 33.32
N ALA A 41 14.81 14.80 32.58
CA ALA A 41 14.15 13.62 31.96
C ALA A 41 13.60 12.65 33.03
N ARG A 42 14.30 12.44 34.12
CA ARG A 42 13.78 11.63 35.25
C ARG A 42 12.56 12.26 35.90
N ALA A 43 12.61 13.56 36.18
CA ALA A 43 11.48 14.27 36.77
C ALA A 43 10.24 14.22 35.84
N ALA A 44 10.44 14.34 34.53
CA ALA A 44 9.36 14.19 33.56
C ALA A 44 8.79 12.76 33.50
N ALA A 45 9.65 11.74 33.64
CA ALA A 45 9.23 10.34 33.69
C ALA A 45 8.40 10.04 34.97
N ASP A 46 8.80 10.60 36.11
CA ASP A 46 8.07 10.44 37.36
C ASP A 46 6.69 11.10 37.33
N VAL A 47 6.58 12.28 36.73
CA VAL A 47 5.30 12.96 36.47
C VAL A 47 4.41 12.17 35.52
N ALA A 48 4.98 11.59 34.44
CA ALA A 48 4.23 10.76 33.50
C ALA A 48 3.75 9.45 34.14
N MET A 49 4.56 8.84 35.02
CA MET A 49 4.15 7.64 35.76
C MET A 49 3.07 7.95 36.79
N ALA A 50 3.14 9.08 37.50
CA ALA A 50 2.10 9.52 38.40
C ALA A 50 0.76 9.80 37.67
N ALA A 51 0.83 10.43 36.50
CA ALA A 51 -0.35 10.66 35.67
C ALA A 51 -0.96 9.36 35.11
N ALA A 52 -0.13 8.38 34.73
CA ALA A 52 -0.60 7.06 34.29
C ALA A 52 -1.27 6.28 35.43
N ALA A 53 -0.72 6.33 36.63
CA ALA A 53 -1.32 5.70 37.83
C ALA A 53 -2.68 6.34 38.17
N ALA A 54 -2.81 7.66 38.06
CA ALA A 54 -4.07 8.36 38.28
C ALA A 54 -5.14 7.98 37.24
N LEU A 55 -4.73 7.77 35.98
CA LEU A 55 -5.64 7.32 34.91
C LEU A 55 -6.08 5.86 35.11
N GLU A 56 -5.20 4.98 35.60
CA GLU A 56 -5.57 3.59 35.96
C GLU A 56 -6.57 3.57 37.11
N GLU A 57 -6.45 4.49 38.06
CA GLU A 57 -7.39 4.63 39.20
C GLU A 57 -8.75 5.15 38.72
N GLU A 58 -8.79 6.13 37.79
CA GLU A 58 -10.04 6.62 37.14
C GLU A 58 -10.70 5.55 36.28
N THR A 59 -9.93 4.77 35.50
CA THR A 59 -10.50 3.70 34.66
C THR A 59 -11.02 2.54 35.50
N THR A 60 -10.38 2.20 36.62
CA THR A 60 -10.88 1.21 37.58
C THR A 60 -12.16 1.67 38.27
N THR A 61 -12.25 2.95 38.62
CA THR A 61 -13.46 3.56 39.21
C THR A 61 -14.61 3.63 38.18
N ALA A 62 -14.32 3.96 36.94
CA ALA A 62 -15.30 3.96 35.86
C ALA A 62 -15.81 2.55 35.53
N THR A 63 -14.93 1.55 35.55
CA THR A 63 -15.30 0.13 35.34
C THR A 63 -16.20 -0.37 36.45
N LEU A 64 -15.86 -0.04 37.72
CA LEU A 64 -16.68 -0.39 38.90
C LEU A 64 -18.06 0.29 38.87
N THR A 65 -18.15 1.54 38.39
CA THR A 65 -19.43 2.26 38.20
C THR A 65 -20.26 1.66 37.07
N ILE A 66 -19.64 1.18 35.99
CA ILE A 66 -20.34 0.50 34.89
C ILE A 66 -20.85 -0.87 35.34
N GLU A 67 -20.05 -1.63 36.08
CA GLU A 67 -20.47 -2.93 36.66
C GLU A 67 -21.64 -2.75 37.67
N THR A 68 -21.57 -1.75 38.54
CA THR A 68 -22.68 -1.44 39.47
C THR A 68 -23.95 -0.96 38.73
N ALA A 69 -23.79 -0.17 37.67
CA ALA A 69 -24.92 0.24 36.83
C ALA A 69 -25.54 -0.94 36.06
N THR A 70 -24.70 -1.86 35.55
CA THR A 70 -25.16 -3.09 34.87
C THR A 70 -25.92 -4.02 35.84
N ALA A 71 -25.41 -4.22 37.06
CA ALA A 71 -26.09 -5.00 38.07
C ALA A 71 -27.43 -4.37 38.51
N ALA A 72 -27.50 -3.03 38.56
CA ALA A 72 -28.76 -2.31 38.84
C ALA A 72 -29.79 -2.47 37.71
N ILE A 73 -29.34 -2.47 36.45
CA ILE A 73 -30.20 -2.71 35.28
C ILE A 73 -30.70 -4.17 35.27
N GLU A 74 -29.82 -5.15 35.58
CA GLU A 74 -30.23 -6.56 35.69
C GLU A 74 -31.24 -6.78 36.80
N THR A 75 -31.08 -6.14 37.95
CA THR A 75 -32.03 -6.21 39.09
C THR A 75 -33.36 -5.54 38.73
N ALA A 76 -33.33 -4.42 38.01
CA ALA A 76 -34.54 -3.74 37.52
C ALA A 76 -35.30 -4.57 36.46
N THR A 77 -34.56 -5.27 35.58
CA THR A 77 -35.16 -6.15 34.57
C THR A 77 -35.81 -7.36 35.22
N VAL A 78 -35.18 -7.98 36.22
CA VAL A 78 -35.78 -9.11 36.95
C VAL A 78 -37.03 -8.66 37.72
N THR A 79 -37.08 -7.46 38.29
CA THR A 79 -38.25 -6.90 38.95
C THR A 79 -39.38 -6.55 37.99
N MET A 80 -39.05 -6.10 36.79
CA MET A 80 -40.06 -5.84 35.72
C MET A 80 -40.69 -7.14 35.17
N TRP A 81 -39.92 -8.23 35.09
CA TRP A 81 -40.45 -9.54 34.63
C TRP A 81 -41.28 -10.26 35.69
N GLY A 82 -41.15 -9.90 36.96
CA GLY A 82 -41.95 -10.44 38.07
C GLY A 82 -43.36 -9.85 38.21
N ILE A 83 -43.76 -8.85 37.41
CA ILE A 83 -45.08 -8.17 37.51
C ILE A 83 -45.99 -8.43 36.28
N GLN A 84 -45.59 -9.29 35.35
CA GLN A 84 -46.42 -9.64 34.18
C GLN A 84 -46.80 -11.14 34.10
N GLU A 85 -47.53 -11.60 35.14
CA GLU A 85 -48.50 -12.65 34.92
C GLU A 85 -49.89 -12.05 35.19
N GLU A 86 -50.65 -11.86 34.16
CA GLU A 86 -52.07 -11.56 33.96
C GLU A 86 -52.29 -10.28 33.13
N THR A 87 -52.23 -10.41 31.82
CA THR A 87 -53.26 -9.88 30.89
C THR A 87 -52.98 -10.35 29.47
N THR A 88 -53.84 -11.22 29.01
CA THR A 88 -54.03 -11.65 27.62
C THR A 88 -54.54 -10.50 26.77
N ILE A 89 -53.85 -10.08 25.72
CA ILE A 89 -54.38 -9.31 24.59
C ILE A 89 -53.72 -9.79 23.27
N PRO A 90 -54.46 -9.84 22.12
CA PRO A 90 -54.15 -10.70 20.99
C PRO A 90 -53.09 -10.09 20.04
N SER A 91 -52.46 -11.01 19.33
CA SER A 91 -51.54 -10.80 18.22
C SER A 91 -52.12 -9.97 17.08
N GLU A 92 -51.56 -8.81 16.77
CA GLU A 92 -51.49 -8.28 15.41
C GLU A 92 -50.24 -7.40 15.25
N ILE A 93 -49.32 -7.86 14.40
CA ILE A 93 -48.48 -7.17 13.45
C ILE A 93 -47.70 -5.93 13.94
N ILE A 94 -46.38 -6.03 14.07
CA ILE A 94 -45.41 -5.11 13.45
C ILE A 94 -44.11 -5.88 13.26
N ASP A 95 -43.88 -6.24 12.02
CA ASP A 95 -42.58 -6.66 11.50
C ASP A 95 -41.75 -5.40 11.22
N THR A 96 -40.72 -5.15 12.02
CA THR A 96 -39.69 -4.17 11.72
C THR A 96 -38.33 -4.81 11.86
N THR A 97 -37.98 -5.57 10.83
CA THR A 97 -36.59 -5.95 10.56
C THR A 97 -35.77 -4.71 10.24
N ILE A 98 -34.87 -4.36 11.15
CA ILE A 98 -33.78 -3.41 10.90
C ILE A 98 -32.78 -4.12 9.97
N PRO A 99 -32.42 -3.56 8.79
CA PRO A 99 -31.45 -4.18 7.90
C PRO A 99 -30.04 -4.08 8.52
N GLU A 100 -29.38 -5.22 8.63
CA GLU A 100 -27.95 -5.30 8.88
C GLU A 100 -27.19 -4.46 7.83
N GLU A 101 -26.40 -3.51 8.30
CA GLU A 101 -25.50 -2.71 7.45
C GLU A 101 -24.50 -3.65 6.77
N GLN A 102 -24.64 -3.75 5.46
CA GLN A 102 -23.70 -4.44 4.59
C GLN A 102 -22.34 -3.77 4.70
N ILE A 103 -21.35 -4.51 5.17
CA ILE A 103 -19.93 -4.21 5.02
C ILE A 103 -19.64 -4.21 3.51
N ILE A 104 -19.58 -3.03 2.92
CA ILE A 104 -19.19 -2.86 1.53
C ILE A 104 -17.68 -3.10 1.43
N ASP A 105 -17.34 -4.30 0.98
CA ASP A 105 -16.02 -4.65 0.47
C ASP A 105 -15.76 -3.78 -0.77
N MET A 106 -14.80 -2.86 -0.69
CA MET A 106 -14.38 -2.04 -1.83
C MET A 106 -13.53 -2.87 -2.81
N THR A 107 -14.18 -3.78 -3.50
CA THR A 107 -13.77 -4.16 -4.85
C THR A 107 -14.02 -2.97 -5.79
N ILE A 108 -13.05 -2.73 -6.65
CA ILE A 108 -13.05 -1.77 -7.75
C ILE A 108 -14.43 -1.71 -8.42
N PRO A 109 -15.01 -0.52 -8.67
CA PRO A 109 -16.30 -0.43 -9.35
C PRO A 109 -16.23 -1.13 -10.70
N GLU A 110 -17.01 -2.17 -10.89
CA GLU A 110 -17.41 -2.62 -12.21
C GLU A 110 -18.24 -1.49 -12.80
N GLU A 111 -17.74 -0.94 -13.90
CA GLU A 111 -18.48 -0.01 -14.74
C GLU A 111 -19.80 -0.68 -15.13
N GLN A 112 -20.88 0.05 -14.96
CA GLN A 112 -22.20 -0.35 -15.42
C GLN A 112 -22.08 -0.73 -16.91
N GLU A 113 -22.30 -2.00 -17.19
CA GLU A 113 -22.51 -2.47 -18.56
C GLU A 113 -23.77 -1.77 -19.08
N GLY A 114 -23.54 -0.77 -19.94
CA GLY A 114 -24.57 -0.36 -20.87
C GLY A 114 -24.97 -1.58 -21.68
N GLU A 115 -26.29 -1.74 -21.91
CA GLU A 115 -26.87 -2.81 -22.69
C GLU A 115 -26.16 -2.97 -24.04
N ALA A 116 -25.12 -3.81 -24.04
CA ALA A 116 -24.52 -4.27 -25.28
C ALA A 116 -25.47 -5.30 -25.87
N GLN A 117 -25.99 -4.99 -27.04
CA GLN A 117 -26.74 -5.91 -27.89
C GLN A 117 -26.09 -7.29 -27.85
N VAL A 118 -26.84 -8.27 -27.40
CA VAL A 118 -26.44 -9.67 -27.32
C VAL A 118 -26.13 -10.15 -28.75
N VAL A 119 -24.84 -10.13 -29.10
CA VAL A 119 -24.36 -10.90 -30.24
C VAL A 119 -24.57 -12.37 -29.87
N PRO A 120 -25.29 -13.17 -30.67
CA PRO A 120 -25.58 -14.54 -30.33
C PRO A 120 -24.28 -15.32 -30.21
N THR A 121 -23.86 -15.60 -28.98
CA THR A 121 -22.80 -16.57 -28.71
C THR A 121 -23.26 -17.90 -29.26
N CYS A 122 -22.48 -18.47 -30.17
CA CYS A 122 -22.68 -19.81 -30.71
C CYS A 122 -22.98 -20.77 -29.54
N PRO A 123 -24.15 -21.45 -29.52
CA PRO A 123 -24.53 -22.25 -28.38
C PRO A 123 -23.51 -23.37 -28.19
N VAL A 124 -22.84 -23.38 -27.04
CA VAL A 124 -22.04 -24.52 -26.61
C VAL A 124 -23.02 -25.73 -26.63
N ARG A 125 -22.91 -26.57 -27.66
CA ARG A 125 -23.71 -27.80 -27.79
C ARG A 125 -23.50 -28.61 -26.51
N LYS A 126 -24.46 -28.51 -25.57
CA LYS A 126 -24.61 -29.50 -24.51
C LYS A 126 -24.73 -30.82 -25.22
N LYS A 127 -23.73 -31.71 -25.10
CA LYS A 127 -23.84 -33.09 -25.60
C LYS A 127 -25.03 -33.70 -24.87
N ASN A 128 -26.21 -33.76 -25.53
CA ASN A 128 -27.39 -34.46 -25.02
C ASN A 128 -27.01 -35.92 -24.89
N ARG A 129 -26.72 -36.37 -23.68
CA ARG A 129 -26.43 -37.76 -23.39
C ARG A 129 -27.76 -38.49 -23.32
N MET A 130 -27.96 -39.50 -24.18
CA MET A 130 -29.14 -40.33 -24.21
C MET A 130 -29.31 -41.04 -22.85
N SER A 131 -30.48 -40.90 -22.22
CA SER A 131 -30.83 -41.58 -20.96
C SER A 131 -30.98 -43.10 -21.18
N ASN A 132 -30.93 -43.91 -20.11
CA ASN A 132 -31.12 -45.34 -20.23
C ASN A 132 -32.56 -45.67 -20.68
N GLU A 133 -33.56 -44.92 -20.28
CA GLU A 133 -34.94 -45.02 -20.75
C GLU A 133 -35.03 -44.78 -22.26
N THR A 134 -34.45 -43.72 -22.76
CA THR A 134 -34.38 -43.43 -24.20
C THR A 134 -33.67 -44.54 -24.96
N ARG A 135 -32.64 -45.15 -24.37
CA ARG A 135 -31.91 -46.28 -24.96
C ARG A 135 -32.78 -47.53 -25.04
N ARG A 136 -33.51 -47.88 -23.98
CA ARG A 136 -34.43 -49.01 -23.95
C ARG A 136 -35.55 -48.83 -24.99
N LEU A 137 -36.18 -47.65 -25.00
CA LEU A 137 -37.21 -47.32 -25.97
C LEU A 137 -36.70 -47.42 -27.41
N LEU A 138 -35.53 -46.84 -27.68
CA LEU A 138 -34.90 -46.91 -29.00
C LEU A 138 -34.57 -48.34 -29.43
N ALA A 139 -34.05 -49.17 -28.51
CA ALA A 139 -33.79 -50.58 -28.79
C ALA A 139 -35.08 -51.34 -29.11
N GLN A 140 -36.18 -51.16 -28.33
CA GLN A 140 -37.46 -51.76 -28.60
C GLN A 140 -38.02 -51.37 -29.97
N MET A 141 -38.02 -50.09 -30.30
CA MET A 141 -38.50 -49.61 -31.60
C MET A 141 -37.68 -50.15 -32.77
N MET A 142 -36.36 -50.31 -32.60
CA MET A 142 -35.49 -50.92 -33.61
C MET A 142 -35.74 -52.42 -33.74
N LEU A 143 -35.94 -53.14 -32.66
CA LEU A 143 -36.24 -54.57 -32.67
C LEU A 143 -37.57 -54.85 -33.37
N LEU A 144 -38.63 -54.06 -33.09
CA LEU A 144 -39.94 -54.15 -33.77
C LEU A 144 -39.79 -53.86 -35.29
N GLY A 145 -38.90 -53.01 -35.71
CA GLY A 145 -38.63 -52.69 -37.10
C GLY A 145 -37.59 -53.60 -37.79
N TYR A 146 -37.04 -54.58 -37.09
CA TYR A 146 -36.03 -55.49 -37.62
C TYR A 146 -36.71 -56.83 -38.05
N LYS A 147 -36.79 -57.03 -39.37
CA LYS A 147 -37.35 -58.26 -39.97
C LYS A 147 -36.42 -58.73 -41.11
N ASN A 148 -36.30 -60.04 -41.29
CA ASN A 148 -35.50 -60.66 -42.33
C ASN A 148 -34.07 -60.18 -42.39
N SER A 149 -33.39 -60.04 -41.23
CA SER A 149 -32.02 -59.54 -41.09
C SER A 149 -31.79 -58.08 -41.56
N LYS A 150 -32.84 -57.33 -41.83
CA LYS A 150 -32.80 -55.95 -42.28
C LYS A 150 -33.69 -55.04 -41.43
N LEU A 151 -33.25 -53.81 -41.23
CA LEU A 151 -34.03 -52.77 -40.55
C LEU A 151 -34.95 -52.11 -41.58
N LYS A 152 -36.20 -51.81 -41.21
CA LYS A 152 -37.18 -51.12 -42.12
C LYS A 152 -36.56 -49.83 -42.68
N HIS A 153 -36.70 -49.65 -43.97
CA HIS A 153 -36.17 -48.45 -44.67
C HIS A 153 -36.75 -47.16 -44.04
N GLY A 154 -35.91 -46.13 -43.84
CA GLY A 154 -36.33 -44.86 -43.26
C GLY A 154 -36.48 -44.82 -41.74
N LEU A 155 -36.50 -45.99 -41.02
CA LEU A 155 -36.73 -46.05 -39.57
C LEU A 155 -35.72 -45.24 -38.76
N LEU A 156 -34.41 -45.26 -39.15
CA LEU A 156 -33.37 -44.49 -38.45
C LEU A 156 -33.59 -42.97 -38.55
N THR A 157 -34.13 -42.52 -39.69
CA THR A 157 -34.44 -41.08 -39.88
C THR A 157 -35.66 -40.68 -39.08
N LYS A 158 -36.71 -41.52 -39.09
CA LYS A 158 -37.94 -41.30 -38.30
C LYS A 158 -37.65 -41.24 -36.79
N LEU A 159 -36.91 -42.21 -36.26
CA LEU A 159 -36.51 -42.22 -34.86
C LEU A 159 -35.60 -41.04 -34.48
N GLY A 160 -34.80 -40.53 -35.44
CA GLY A 160 -33.98 -39.32 -35.26
C GLY A 160 -34.83 -38.07 -35.06
N GLN A 161 -35.90 -37.95 -35.82
CA GLN A 161 -36.86 -36.83 -35.70
C GLN A 161 -37.64 -36.91 -34.39
N GLU A 162 -38.22 -38.09 -34.08
CA GLU A 162 -39.04 -38.29 -32.89
C GLU A 162 -38.27 -38.08 -31.57
N LEU A 163 -37.04 -38.54 -31.50
CA LEU A 163 -36.21 -38.45 -30.29
C LEU A 163 -35.24 -37.24 -30.28
N ASN A 164 -35.32 -36.40 -31.28
CA ASN A 164 -34.41 -35.26 -31.46
C ASN A 164 -32.92 -35.66 -31.36
N LEU A 165 -32.54 -36.76 -32.00
CA LEU A 165 -31.20 -37.32 -32.03
C LEU A 165 -30.64 -37.34 -33.46
N SER A 166 -29.34 -37.15 -33.61
CA SER A 166 -28.72 -37.24 -34.93
C SER A 166 -28.82 -38.67 -35.46
N ARG A 167 -29.13 -38.83 -36.76
CA ARG A 167 -29.17 -40.12 -37.47
C ARG A 167 -27.90 -40.95 -37.21
N MET A 168 -26.73 -40.31 -37.17
CA MET A 168 -25.45 -40.97 -36.89
C MET A 168 -25.37 -41.55 -35.47
N THR A 169 -25.95 -40.86 -34.47
CA THR A 169 -26.01 -41.35 -33.09
C THR A 169 -26.88 -42.61 -33.01
N ILE A 170 -28.04 -42.60 -33.68
CA ILE A 170 -28.98 -43.75 -33.73
C ILE A 170 -28.35 -44.92 -34.51
N HIS A 171 -27.68 -44.63 -35.64
CA HIS A 171 -27.00 -45.67 -36.42
C HIS A 171 -25.88 -46.34 -35.63
N LYS A 172 -25.01 -45.58 -34.93
CA LYS A 172 -23.99 -46.17 -34.03
C LYS A 172 -24.61 -47.05 -32.94
N TYR A 173 -25.71 -46.60 -32.39
CA TYR A 173 -26.45 -47.37 -31.38
C TYR A 173 -27.03 -48.66 -31.96
N TRP A 174 -27.62 -48.60 -33.17
CA TRP A 174 -28.11 -49.75 -33.90
C TRP A 174 -27.03 -50.78 -34.18
N LEU A 175 -25.84 -50.38 -34.57
CA LEU A 175 -24.70 -51.28 -34.78
C LEU A 175 -24.38 -52.08 -33.51
N THR A 176 -24.45 -51.46 -32.34
CA THR A 176 -24.23 -52.13 -31.04
C THR A 176 -25.34 -53.16 -30.77
N VAL A 177 -26.61 -52.79 -30.98
CA VAL A 177 -27.75 -53.68 -30.80
C VAL A 177 -27.68 -54.85 -31.80
N LYS A 178 -27.39 -54.60 -33.07
CA LYS A 178 -27.23 -55.61 -34.11
C LYS A 178 -26.12 -56.61 -33.80
N GLN A 179 -25.01 -56.13 -33.31
CA GLN A 179 -23.88 -56.99 -32.90
C GLN A 179 -24.30 -57.94 -31.77
N GLN A 180 -25.03 -57.47 -30.75
CA GLN A 180 -25.53 -58.32 -29.66
C GLN A 180 -26.52 -59.37 -30.14
N ILE A 181 -27.37 -59.01 -31.11
CA ILE A 181 -28.33 -59.96 -31.73
C ILE A 181 -27.54 -61.05 -32.51
N THR A 182 -26.53 -60.66 -33.31
CA THR A 182 -25.75 -61.58 -34.09
C THR A 182 -24.91 -62.53 -33.21
N GLU A 183 -24.47 -62.06 -32.04
CA GLU A 183 -23.75 -62.84 -31.05
C GLU A 183 -24.68 -63.72 -30.16
N GLY A 184 -26.00 -63.69 -30.39
CA GLY A 184 -26.97 -64.43 -29.57
C GLY A 184 -27.08 -63.96 -28.12
N LYS A 185 -26.60 -62.72 -27.84
CA LYS A 185 -26.62 -62.12 -26.50
C LYS A 185 -27.93 -61.35 -26.27
N LEU A 186 -28.37 -61.33 -25.02
CA LEU A 186 -29.49 -60.42 -24.62
C LEU A 186 -29.07 -58.97 -24.91
N VAL A 187 -29.98 -58.23 -25.51
CA VAL A 187 -29.74 -56.81 -25.85
C VAL A 187 -29.69 -55.99 -24.56
N ALA A 188 -28.48 -55.81 -24.03
CA ALA A 188 -28.20 -54.98 -22.87
C ALA A 188 -27.86 -53.56 -23.33
N VAL A 189 -28.79 -52.64 -23.11
CA VAL A 189 -28.71 -51.25 -23.63
C VAL A 189 -28.37 -50.23 -22.57
N ASP A 190 -28.45 -50.59 -21.30
CA ASP A 190 -28.15 -49.73 -20.19
C ASP A 190 -26.62 -49.47 -20.11
N ARG A 191 -26.25 -48.25 -19.96
CA ARG A 191 -24.88 -47.92 -19.60
C ARG A 191 -24.80 -47.72 -18.09
N ASP A 192 -23.94 -48.49 -17.46
CA ASP A 192 -23.54 -48.19 -16.09
C ASP A 192 -22.90 -46.81 -16.06
N TYR A 193 -23.61 -45.87 -15.53
CA TYR A 193 -23.03 -44.61 -15.18
C TYR A 193 -22.06 -44.86 -14.03
N LYS A 194 -20.75 -45.03 -14.35
CA LYS A 194 -19.71 -44.90 -13.31
C LYS A 194 -19.98 -43.57 -12.64
N GLY A 195 -20.53 -43.61 -11.43
CA GLY A 195 -20.95 -42.44 -10.67
C GLY A 195 -19.87 -41.37 -10.68
N SER A 196 -20.26 -40.12 -10.63
CA SER A 196 -19.30 -38.99 -10.58
C SER A 196 -18.26 -39.29 -9.51
N LYS A 197 -16.98 -39.22 -9.88
CA LYS A 197 -15.86 -39.42 -8.94
C LYS A 197 -16.20 -38.74 -7.62
N LYS A 198 -16.17 -39.51 -6.51
CA LYS A 198 -16.48 -38.98 -5.16
C LYS A 198 -15.83 -37.61 -4.99
N ARG A 199 -16.61 -36.61 -4.62
CA ARG A 199 -16.06 -35.27 -4.36
C ARG A 199 -15.06 -35.41 -3.22
N VAL A 200 -13.82 -35.06 -3.48
CA VAL A 200 -12.79 -35.01 -2.43
C VAL A 200 -13.25 -33.96 -1.43
N ILE A 201 -13.55 -34.41 -0.22
CA ILE A 201 -13.81 -33.53 0.92
C ILE A 201 -12.45 -32.95 1.30
N ILE A 202 -12.30 -31.66 1.19
CA ILE A 202 -11.05 -30.97 1.51
C ILE A 202 -11.25 -30.32 2.86
N ASP A 203 -10.48 -30.77 3.83
CA ASP A 203 -10.34 -30.06 5.08
C ASP A 203 -9.50 -28.80 4.85
N LEU A 204 -10.11 -27.63 5.07
CA LEU A 204 -9.45 -26.34 4.88
C LEU A 204 -8.48 -26.02 6.01
N GLU A 205 -8.59 -26.67 7.18
CA GLU A 205 -7.64 -26.47 8.29
C GLU A 205 -6.26 -27.06 7.92
N THR A 206 -6.21 -28.11 7.12
CA THR A 206 -4.94 -28.61 6.58
C THR A 206 -4.18 -27.57 5.77
N VAL A 207 -4.87 -26.58 5.18
CA VAL A 207 -4.21 -25.48 4.47
C VAL A 207 -3.41 -24.59 5.45
N ARG A 208 -3.88 -24.43 6.69
CA ARG A 208 -3.16 -23.66 7.72
C ARG A 208 -1.85 -24.31 8.14
N SER A 209 -1.81 -25.64 8.21
CA SER A 209 -0.60 -26.38 8.58
C SER A 209 0.47 -26.36 7.48
N ILE A 210 0.10 -26.10 6.22
CA ILE A 210 1.07 -26.02 5.12
C ILE A 210 1.92 -24.72 5.26
N PRO A 211 3.26 -24.80 5.25
CA PRO A 211 4.11 -23.62 5.30
C PRO A 211 3.83 -22.63 4.17
N LEU A 212 3.93 -21.32 4.45
CA LEU A 212 3.59 -20.25 3.49
C LEU A 212 4.36 -20.33 2.17
N PHE A 213 5.63 -20.73 2.21
CA PHE A 213 6.43 -20.88 0.99
C PHE A 213 5.90 -21.97 0.05
N LYS A 214 5.23 -23.01 0.56
CA LYS A 214 4.51 -24.01 -0.24
C LYS A 214 3.13 -23.55 -0.73
N ARG A 215 2.64 -22.40 -0.26
CA ARG A 215 1.39 -21.78 -0.68
C ARG A 215 1.58 -20.62 -1.67
N SER A 216 2.80 -20.44 -2.21
CA SER A 216 3.18 -19.32 -3.08
C SER A 216 2.58 -19.40 -4.49
N SER A 217 2.16 -20.56 -4.96
CA SER A 217 1.48 -20.74 -6.24
C SER A 217 0.39 -21.80 -6.14
N VAL A 218 -0.60 -21.73 -7.05
CA VAL A 218 -1.68 -22.72 -7.12
C VAL A 218 -1.15 -24.16 -7.30
N ARG A 219 -0.10 -24.32 -8.09
CA ARG A 219 0.53 -25.64 -8.32
C ARG A 219 1.21 -26.17 -7.06
N SER A 220 1.98 -25.32 -6.39
CA SER A 220 2.68 -25.69 -5.16
C SER A 220 1.70 -26.04 -4.04
N LEU A 221 0.63 -25.22 -3.87
CA LEU A 221 -0.43 -25.50 -2.90
C LEU A 221 -1.17 -26.80 -3.23
N ALA A 222 -1.51 -27.04 -4.49
CA ALA A 222 -2.18 -28.26 -4.94
C ALA A 222 -1.32 -29.51 -4.66
N CYS A 223 -0.01 -29.43 -4.93
CA CYS A 223 0.95 -30.48 -4.62
C CYS A 223 1.02 -30.75 -3.11
N ALA A 224 1.13 -29.69 -2.29
CA ALA A 224 1.19 -29.81 -0.83
C ALA A 224 -0.10 -30.40 -0.22
N MET A 225 -1.25 -30.16 -0.86
CA MET A 225 -2.56 -30.71 -0.47
C MET A 225 -2.85 -32.08 -1.12
N ASN A 226 -1.97 -32.59 -1.95
CA ASN A 226 -2.18 -33.79 -2.76
C ASN A 226 -3.50 -33.78 -3.57
N ILE A 227 -3.82 -32.64 -4.18
CA ILE A 227 -5.04 -32.44 -5.00
C ILE A 227 -4.69 -31.84 -6.36
N ASN A 228 -5.64 -31.91 -7.29
CA ASN A 228 -5.45 -31.32 -8.61
C ASN A 228 -5.47 -29.76 -8.55
N PRO A 229 -4.59 -29.04 -9.26
CA PRO A 229 -4.59 -27.57 -9.34
C PRO A 229 -5.93 -26.97 -9.73
N SER A 230 -6.72 -27.64 -10.60
CA SER A 230 -8.07 -27.20 -10.96
C SER A 230 -9.05 -27.23 -9.77
N THR A 231 -8.78 -28.06 -8.76
CA THR A 231 -9.57 -28.06 -7.52
C THR A 231 -9.25 -26.86 -6.66
N VAL A 232 -7.96 -26.47 -6.56
CA VAL A 232 -7.54 -25.23 -5.88
C VAL A 232 -8.17 -24.01 -6.57
N HIS A 233 -8.13 -23.94 -7.91
CA HIS A 233 -8.80 -22.88 -8.65
C HIS A 233 -10.31 -22.77 -8.34
N ARG A 234 -11.00 -23.91 -8.22
CA ARG A 234 -12.42 -23.93 -7.83
C ARG A 234 -12.64 -23.45 -6.40
N LEU A 235 -11.69 -23.74 -5.47
CA LEU A 235 -11.76 -23.24 -4.09
C LEU A 235 -11.54 -21.71 -4.06
N ILE A 236 -10.63 -21.18 -4.85
CA ILE A 236 -10.41 -19.73 -5.00
C ILE A 236 -11.66 -19.06 -5.59
N LYS A 237 -12.22 -19.61 -6.69
CA LYS A 237 -13.46 -19.07 -7.30
C LYS A 237 -14.67 -19.12 -6.36
N LYS A 238 -14.69 -20.05 -5.40
CA LYS A 238 -15.74 -20.16 -4.36
C LYS A 238 -15.44 -19.31 -3.11
N GLY A 239 -14.39 -18.49 -3.10
CA GLY A 239 -14.00 -17.67 -1.95
C GLY A 239 -13.47 -18.44 -0.73
N LYS A 240 -13.30 -19.78 -0.83
CA LYS A 240 -12.79 -20.61 0.29
C LYS A 240 -11.28 -20.44 0.52
N ILE A 241 -10.54 -20.06 -0.50
CA ILE A 241 -9.13 -19.69 -0.46
C ILE A 241 -9.02 -18.37 -1.22
N ARG A 242 -8.34 -17.37 -0.64
CA ARG A 242 -8.09 -16.09 -1.31
C ARG A 242 -6.62 -15.95 -1.71
N ALA A 243 -6.37 -15.39 -2.88
CA ALA A 243 -5.04 -14.92 -3.23
C ALA A 243 -4.73 -13.63 -2.44
N HIS A 244 -3.52 -13.53 -1.92
CA HIS A 244 -3.02 -12.34 -1.24
C HIS A 244 -1.60 -12.07 -1.69
N SER A 245 -1.31 -10.82 -2.01
CA SER A 245 0.05 -10.33 -2.24
C SER A 245 0.34 -9.20 -1.27
N ASN A 246 1.53 -9.22 -0.67
CA ASN A 246 2.00 -8.16 0.19
C ASN A 246 3.28 -7.55 -0.39
N ALA A 247 3.49 -6.25 -0.12
CA ALA A 247 4.75 -5.60 -0.38
C ALA A 247 5.73 -5.90 0.77
N MET A 248 7.01 -6.06 0.43
CA MET A 248 8.07 -6.16 1.43
C MET A 248 8.24 -4.78 2.09
N LYS A 249 8.22 -4.75 3.42
CA LYS A 249 8.47 -3.55 4.21
C LYS A 249 9.90 -3.57 4.75
N PRO A 250 10.54 -2.40 4.96
CA PRO A 250 11.85 -2.34 5.60
C PRO A 250 11.86 -3.03 6.95
N GLN A 251 12.96 -3.70 7.28
CA GLN A 251 13.18 -4.25 8.62
C GLN A 251 13.55 -3.10 9.56
N LEU A 252 12.85 -3.01 10.68
CA LEU A 252 13.10 -2.00 11.72
C LEU A 252 13.81 -2.65 12.92
N THR A 253 14.84 -1.99 13.41
CA THR A 253 15.44 -2.28 14.73
C THR A 253 14.60 -1.65 15.83
N GLU A 254 14.81 -2.03 17.09
CA GLU A 254 14.12 -1.39 18.23
C GLU A 254 14.44 0.10 18.31
N GLY A 255 15.71 0.50 18.09
CA GLY A 255 16.08 1.91 17.99
C GLY A 255 15.33 2.67 16.90
N ASN A 256 15.10 2.05 15.73
CA ASN A 256 14.30 2.65 14.67
C ASN A 256 12.84 2.83 15.08
N LYS A 257 12.25 1.88 15.82
CA LYS A 257 10.86 1.99 16.30
C LYS A 257 10.72 3.13 17.32
N ILE A 258 11.65 3.25 18.25
CA ILE A 258 11.70 4.34 19.23
C ILE A 258 11.86 5.68 18.53
N ALA A 259 12.81 5.80 17.58
CA ALA A 259 13.00 7.01 16.79
C ALA A 259 11.75 7.40 16.00
N ARG A 260 10.99 6.43 15.48
CA ARG A 260 9.72 6.68 14.78
C ARG A 260 8.64 7.20 15.74
N MET A 261 8.50 6.62 16.92
CA MET A 261 7.56 7.13 17.94
C MET A 261 7.94 8.55 18.36
N GLN A 262 9.22 8.80 18.68
CA GLN A 262 9.69 10.13 19.04
C GLN A 262 9.38 11.15 17.92
N TRP A 263 9.71 10.82 16.67
CA TRP A 263 9.45 11.69 15.53
C TRP A 263 7.96 12.03 15.36
N VAL A 264 7.06 11.09 15.67
CA VAL A 264 5.61 11.34 15.66
C VAL A 264 5.18 12.19 16.85
N LEU A 265 5.70 11.91 18.06
CA LEU A 265 5.41 12.69 19.26
C LEU A 265 5.84 14.15 19.14
N ASP A 266 7.00 14.41 18.52
CA ASP A 266 7.51 15.77 18.26
C ASP A 266 6.57 16.60 17.35
N ARG A 267 5.59 15.96 16.71
CA ARG A 267 4.59 16.57 15.81
C ARG A 267 3.19 16.58 16.37
N ILE A 268 3.04 16.32 17.66
CA ILE A 268 1.77 16.44 18.38
C ILE A 268 1.79 17.77 19.16
N ARG A 269 0.82 18.62 18.86
CA ARG A 269 0.58 19.85 19.62
C ARG A 269 -0.07 19.49 20.95
N ASN A 270 0.18 20.30 21.96
CA ASN A 270 -0.41 20.20 23.31
C ASN A 270 -0.08 18.88 24.05
N LEU A 271 0.96 18.16 23.63
CA LEU A 271 1.33 16.89 24.26
C LEU A 271 1.61 17.04 25.76
N SER A 272 2.23 18.15 26.18
CA SER A 272 2.55 18.43 27.58
C SER A 272 1.32 18.69 28.47
N SER A 273 0.23 19.16 27.90
CA SER A 273 -1.04 19.41 28.63
C SER A 273 -1.96 18.18 28.66
N GLY A 274 -1.75 17.21 27.76
CA GLY A 274 -2.60 16.03 27.61
C GLY A 274 -4.02 16.32 27.11
N GLN A 275 -4.36 17.59 26.81
CA GLN A 275 -5.68 18.00 26.37
C GLN A 275 -5.65 18.49 24.94
N ASN A 276 -6.69 18.16 24.17
CA ASN A 276 -6.84 18.58 22.76
C ASN A 276 -5.59 18.27 21.92
N LEU A 277 -5.13 17.03 21.99
CA LEU A 277 -3.99 16.57 21.18
C LEU A 277 -4.33 16.65 19.70
N GLU A 278 -3.47 17.31 18.91
CA GLU A 278 -3.61 17.43 17.48
C GLU A 278 -2.27 17.21 16.80
N PHE A 279 -2.27 16.52 15.67
CA PHE A 279 -1.08 16.51 14.82
C PHE A 279 -0.87 17.87 14.16
N GLU A 280 0.39 18.27 14.04
CA GLU A 280 0.75 19.44 13.25
C GLU A 280 0.25 19.29 11.81
N GLU A 281 -0.27 20.35 11.26
CA GLU A 281 -0.83 20.35 9.91
C GLU A 281 0.23 20.22 8.80
N ASN A 282 1.50 20.41 9.13
CA ASN A 282 2.66 20.32 8.22
C ASN A 282 2.61 21.27 7.02
N TYR A 283 1.97 22.46 7.16
CA TYR A 283 1.92 23.46 6.09
C TYR A 283 3.25 24.16 5.83
N ASN A 284 4.23 24.00 6.73
CA ASN A 284 5.58 24.57 6.62
C ASN A 284 6.64 23.51 6.29
N VAL A 285 6.23 22.32 5.86
CA VAL A 285 7.14 21.20 5.55
C VAL A 285 7.11 20.88 4.06
N VAL A 286 8.29 20.79 3.47
CA VAL A 286 8.53 20.32 2.10
C VAL A 286 9.18 18.94 2.18
N HIS A 287 8.53 17.92 1.69
CA HIS A 287 9.14 16.60 1.55
C HIS A 287 9.90 16.50 0.25
N ILE A 288 11.14 15.99 0.32
CA ILE A 288 11.96 15.69 -0.85
C ILE A 288 12.34 14.21 -0.86
N ASP A 289 12.49 13.64 -2.05
CA ASP A 289 12.94 12.26 -2.25
C ASP A 289 13.30 11.99 -3.72
N GLU A 290 14.06 10.94 -4.01
CA GLU A 290 14.50 10.54 -5.33
C GLU A 290 13.71 9.33 -5.85
N LYS A 291 13.31 9.41 -7.13
CA LYS A 291 12.62 8.31 -7.80
C LYS A 291 13.15 8.06 -9.20
N TRP A 292 13.34 6.77 -9.52
CA TRP A 292 13.57 6.32 -10.87
C TRP A 292 12.29 6.29 -11.69
N PHE A 293 12.27 7.03 -12.79
CA PHE A 293 11.22 6.93 -13.80
C PHE A 293 11.74 6.16 -15.00
N TYR A 294 10.98 5.17 -15.43
CA TYR A 294 11.33 4.27 -16.52
C TYR A 294 10.57 4.66 -17.78
N MET A 295 11.22 4.53 -18.93
CA MET A 295 10.60 4.79 -20.23
C MET A 295 9.43 3.84 -20.51
N SER A 296 9.49 2.61 -20.01
CA SER A 296 8.48 1.57 -20.20
C SER A 296 8.42 0.63 -19.00
N ARG A 297 7.33 -0.11 -18.88
CA ARG A 297 7.19 -1.19 -17.90
C ARG A 297 7.63 -2.52 -18.48
N VAL A 298 8.24 -3.41 -17.70
CA VAL A 298 8.56 -4.79 -18.10
C VAL A 298 7.29 -5.54 -18.48
N SER A 299 6.25 -5.43 -17.65
CA SER A 299 4.93 -6.00 -17.90
C SER A 299 3.89 -4.89 -17.87
N GLN A 300 2.98 -4.91 -18.83
CA GLN A 300 1.88 -3.95 -18.94
C GLN A 300 0.60 -4.69 -19.32
N LYS A 301 -0.49 -4.38 -18.63
CA LYS A 301 -1.82 -4.89 -18.97
C LYS A 301 -2.45 -3.96 -20.00
N PHE A 302 -3.06 -4.54 -21.02
CA PHE A 302 -3.88 -3.84 -21.99
C PHE A 302 -5.28 -4.44 -21.97
N TYR A 303 -6.27 -3.62 -22.19
CA TYR A 303 -7.65 -4.04 -22.43
C TYR A 303 -7.88 -3.95 -23.93
N LEU A 304 -8.14 -5.11 -24.56
CA LEU A 304 -8.24 -5.25 -26.01
C LEU A 304 -9.63 -5.76 -26.39
N LEU A 305 -10.11 -5.36 -27.55
CA LEU A 305 -11.31 -5.96 -28.14
C LEU A 305 -11.04 -7.43 -28.51
N PRO A 306 -12.09 -8.30 -28.55
CA PRO A 306 -11.93 -9.72 -28.85
C PRO A 306 -11.20 -10.03 -30.16
N ASN A 307 -11.29 -9.15 -31.16
CA ASN A 307 -10.70 -9.31 -32.47
C ASN A 307 -9.44 -8.43 -32.69
N GLU A 308 -9.00 -7.71 -31.65
CA GLU A 308 -7.82 -6.85 -31.70
C GLU A 308 -6.55 -7.69 -31.54
N LYS A 309 -5.54 -7.37 -32.35
CA LYS A 309 -4.23 -8.04 -32.25
C LYS A 309 -3.51 -7.60 -30.98
N GLU A 310 -2.93 -8.56 -30.27
CA GLU A 310 -2.09 -8.29 -29.12
C GLU A 310 -0.90 -7.39 -29.51
N PRO A 311 -0.63 -6.28 -28.78
CA PRO A 311 0.47 -5.39 -29.07
C PRO A 311 1.81 -6.07 -28.76
N HIS A 312 2.64 -6.25 -29.80
CA HIS A 312 4.00 -6.76 -29.61
C HIS A 312 4.91 -5.65 -29.08
N ARG A 313 5.55 -5.91 -27.94
CA ARG A 313 6.49 -5.00 -27.28
C ARG A 313 7.86 -5.66 -27.22
N ALA A 314 8.86 -5.03 -27.83
CA ALA A 314 10.26 -5.49 -27.83
C ALA A 314 11.15 -4.45 -27.13
N CYS A 315 12.16 -4.92 -26.42
CA CYS A 315 13.25 -4.12 -25.90
C CYS A 315 14.57 -4.90 -26.06
N THR A 316 15.66 -4.19 -26.24
CA THR A 316 17.00 -4.80 -26.40
C THR A 316 17.41 -5.59 -25.16
N SER A 317 17.08 -5.09 -23.94
CA SER A 317 17.34 -5.77 -22.67
C SER A 317 16.33 -5.31 -21.63
N LYS A 318 15.72 -6.26 -20.92
CA LYS A 318 14.78 -5.96 -19.83
C LYS A 318 15.47 -5.32 -18.62
N THR A 319 16.75 -5.61 -18.40
CA THR A 319 17.53 -5.08 -17.28
C THR A 319 18.10 -3.68 -17.57
N HIS A 320 18.24 -3.31 -18.85
CA HIS A 320 18.82 -2.04 -19.29
C HIS A 320 17.78 -1.08 -19.88
N MET A 321 16.54 -1.13 -19.39
CA MET A 321 15.55 -0.13 -19.78
C MET A 321 16.01 1.27 -19.39
N THR A 322 15.86 2.21 -20.32
CA THR A 322 16.18 3.61 -20.09
C THR A 322 15.37 4.15 -18.93
N LYS A 323 16.06 4.74 -17.96
CA LYS A 323 15.49 5.35 -16.77
C LYS A 323 16.24 6.63 -16.42
N ILE A 324 15.55 7.53 -15.77
CA ILE A 324 16.13 8.77 -15.22
C ILE A 324 15.68 8.89 -13.77
N MET A 325 16.60 9.30 -12.91
CA MET A 325 16.27 9.65 -11.54
C MET A 325 15.83 11.12 -11.48
N PHE A 326 14.81 11.38 -10.69
CA PHE A 326 14.32 12.73 -10.42
C PHE A 326 14.30 12.97 -8.93
N MET A 327 14.60 14.19 -8.53
CA MET A 327 14.31 14.70 -7.19
C MET A 327 12.93 15.34 -7.21
N GLY A 328 12.00 14.81 -6.42
CA GLY A 328 10.71 15.42 -6.17
C GLY A 328 10.76 16.34 -4.96
N ALA A 329 10.01 17.44 -4.99
CA ALA A 329 9.83 18.35 -3.86
C ALA A 329 8.37 18.78 -3.79
N SER A 330 7.67 18.48 -2.70
CA SER A 330 6.25 18.79 -2.55
C SER A 330 5.91 19.19 -1.12
N ALA A 331 5.12 20.25 -1.00
CA ALA A 331 4.56 20.75 0.24
C ALA A 331 3.08 20.39 0.36
N ARG A 332 2.46 20.67 1.50
CA ARG A 332 1.04 20.49 1.66
C ARG A 332 0.28 21.62 0.95
N PRO A 333 -0.71 21.31 0.08
CA PRO A 333 -1.55 22.30 -0.55
C PRO A 333 -2.36 23.10 0.47
N ARG A 334 -2.53 24.40 0.23
CA ARG A 334 -3.40 25.28 1.02
C ARG A 334 -4.69 25.51 0.26
N ILE A 335 -5.78 25.05 0.82
CA ILE A 335 -7.11 25.09 0.22
C ILE A 335 -8.06 25.76 1.21
N SER A 336 -8.71 26.83 0.79
CA SER A 336 -9.70 27.56 1.60
C SER A 336 -10.99 27.71 0.81
N ASN A 337 -12.09 27.28 1.38
CA ASN A 337 -13.43 27.38 0.76
C ASN A 337 -13.49 26.74 -0.66
N GLY A 338 -12.77 25.63 -0.86
CA GLY A 338 -12.70 24.96 -2.16
C GLY A 338 -11.77 25.61 -3.19
N VAL A 339 -11.14 26.75 -2.85
CA VAL A 339 -10.17 27.43 -3.70
C VAL A 339 -8.75 26.99 -3.31
N VAL A 340 -7.94 26.63 -4.29
CA VAL A 340 -6.54 26.28 -4.10
C VAL A 340 -5.71 27.55 -4.11
N ASN A 341 -5.25 28.00 -2.93
CA ASN A 341 -4.39 29.18 -2.78
C ASN A 341 -2.92 28.85 -3.02
N PHE A 342 -2.51 27.60 -2.74
CA PHE A 342 -1.20 27.05 -2.99
C PHE A 342 -1.35 25.58 -3.30
N ASP A 343 -0.81 25.14 -4.43
CA ASP A 343 -0.99 23.78 -4.92
C ASP A 343 -0.04 22.74 -4.30
N GLY A 344 0.94 23.20 -3.52
CA GLY A 344 1.96 22.36 -2.87
C GLY A 344 3.04 21.82 -3.79
N LYS A 345 3.01 22.15 -5.08
CA LYS A 345 3.95 21.64 -6.07
C LYS A 345 5.21 22.51 -6.15
N ILE A 346 6.22 22.21 -5.36
CA ILE A 346 7.51 22.91 -5.43
C ILE A 346 8.20 22.60 -6.75
N GLY A 347 8.38 21.32 -7.07
CA GLY A 347 8.98 20.93 -8.33
C GLY A 347 9.37 19.45 -8.41
N ILE A 348 9.72 19.01 -9.62
CA ILE A 348 10.34 17.72 -9.86
C ILE A 348 11.51 17.91 -10.83
N PHE A 349 12.72 17.54 -10.41
CA PHE A 349 13.98 17.93 -11.04
C PHE A 349 14.71 16.72 -11.58
N PRO A 350 14.95 16.60 -12.92
CA PRO A 350 15.68 15.49 -13.50
C PRO A 350 17.16 15.54 -13.16
N PHE A 351 17.73 14.41 -12.78
CA PHE A 351 19.18 14.22 -12.76
C PHE A 351 19.68 13.83 -14.15
N SER A 352 19.77 14.83 -15.00
CA SER A 352 20.25 14.72 -16.37
C SER A 352 21.22 15.84 -16.72
N CYS A 353 22.09 15.59 -17.67
CA CYS A 353 23.04 16.57 -18.22
C CYS A 353 22.94 16.61 -19.75
N ILE A 354 23.30 17.75 -20.32
CA ILE A 354 23.41 17.92 -21.76
C ILE A 354 24.87 17.67 -22.14
N VAL A 355 25.11 16.75 -23.05
CA VAL A 355 26.47 16.39 -23.50
C VAL A 355 26.51 16.35 -25.04
N LEU A 356 27.71 16.58 -25.59
CA LEU A 356 27.94 16.42 -27.03
C LEU A 356 28.04 14.94 -27.40
N ALA A 357 27.37 14.52 -28.45
CA ALA A 357 27.44 13.18 -29.00
C ALA A 357 28.87 12.83 -29.41
N LYS A 358 29.46 11.81 -28.81
CA LYS A 358 30.85 11.39 -29.05
C LYS A 358 31.06 10.75 -30.43
N LYS A 359 30.02 10.10 -31.00
CA LYS A 359 30.08 9.37 -32.29
C LYS A 359 28.85 9.71 -33.14
N THR A 360 29.02 9.63 -34.46
CA THR A 360 27.90 9.66 -35.43
C THR A 360 27.15 8.33 -35.36
N SER A 361 25.81 8.38 -35.44
CA SER A 361 24.94 7.22 -35.56
C SER A 361 23.90 7.49 -36.65
N LYS A 362 23.09 6.47 -37.04
CA LYS A 362 22.05 6.60 -38.05
C LYS A 362 21.14 7.82 -37.88
N ASN A 363 20.84 8.17 -36.60
CA ASN A 363 19.87 9.20 -36.26
C ASN A 363 20.48 10.50 -35.72
N ARG A 364 21.83 10.63 -35.61
CA ARG A 364 22.50 11.82 -35.07
C ARG A 364 23.95 11.92 -35.52
N ARG A 365 24.44 13.13 -35.71
CA ARG A 365 25.84 13.42 -36.03
C ARG A 365 26.68 13.58 -34.73
N LYS A 366 27.99 13.33 -34.82
CA LYS A 366 28.95 13.69 -33.77
C LYS A 366 28.83 15.19 -33.47
N GLY A 367 28.87 15.58 -32.18
CA GLY A 367 28.72 16.97 -31.76
C GLY A 367 27.28 17.45 -31.56
N THR A 368 26.25 16.65 -31.87
CA THR A 368 24.86 16.98 -31.54
C THR A 368 24.67 16.98 -30.03
N LEU A 369 23.99 17.97 -29.46
CA LEU A 369 23.61 18.01 -28.05
C LEU A 369 22.59 16.91 -27.75
N GLU A 370 22.85 16.13 -26.72
CA GLU A 370 21.95 15.08 -26.25
C GLU A 370 21.77 15.13 -24.72
N THR A 371 20.55 14.89 -24.28
CA THR A 371 20.24 14.75 -22.85
C THR A 371 20.58 13.34 -22.42
N ARG A 372 21.43 13.21 -21.41
CA ARG A 372 21.78 11.91 -20.78
C ARG A 372 21.45 11.89 -19.30
N PRO A 373 21.02 10.76 -18.76
CA PRO A 373 20.91 10.57 -17.32
C PRO A 373 22.29 10.70 -16.66
N ILE A 374 22.36 11.33 -15.49
CA ILE A 374 23.53 11.31 -14.64
C ILE A 374 23.69 9.89 -14.10
N ALA A 375 24.82 9.27 -14.38
CA ALA A 375 25.04 7.85 -14.08
C ALA A 375 25.13 7.56 -12.57
N ARG A 376 25.70 8.50 -11.81
CA ARG A 376 25.93 8.36 -10.36
C ARG A 376 25.49 9.63 -9.64
N ILE A 377 24.53 9.49 -8.74
CA ILE A 377 24.10 10.58 -7.86
C ILE A 377 25.04 10.60 -6.65
N THR A 378 25.77 11.69 -6.53
CA THR A 378 26.74 11.93 -5.44
C THR A 378 26.21 13.03 -4.52
N LYS A 379 26.84 13.19 -3.35
CA LYS A 379 26.53 14.28 -2.40
C LYS A 379 26.62 15.66 -3.05
N ALA A 380 27.59 15.88 -3.94
CA ALA A 380 27.72 17.13 -4.69
C ALA A 380 26.52 17.37 -5.62
N VAL A 381 26.04 16.33 -6.33
CA VAL A 381 24.87 16.43 -7.21
C VAL A 381 23.60 16.78 -6.41
N ILE A 382 23.39 16.12 -5.25
CA ILE A 382 22.27 16.43 -4.36
C ILE A 382 22.37 17.87 -3.84
N LYS A 383 23.55 18.27 -3.36
CA LYS A 383 23.81 19.64 -2.87
C LYS A 383 23.50 20.69 -3.93
N THR A 384 23.99 20.51 -5.16
CA THR A 384 23.69 21.39 -6.29
C THR A 384 22.17 21.43 -6.57
N CYS A 385 21.48 20.29 -6.54
CA CYS A 385 20.04 20.25 -6.74
C CYS A 385 19.28 21.02 -5.64
N LEU A 386 19.67 20.85 -4.38
CA LEU A 386 19.09 21.58 -3.25
C LEU A 386 19.28 23.08 -3.39
N ILE A 387 20.53 23.54 -3.60
CA ILE A 387 20.87 24.96 -3.60
C ILE A 387 20.39 25.66 -4.88
N GLU A 388 20.59 25.06 -6.06
CA GLU A 388 20.36 25.74 -7.33
C GLU A 388 18.95 25.52 -7.91
N LYS A 389 18.19 24.52 -7.39
CA LYS A 389 16.87 24.20 -7.94
C LYS A 389 15.77 24.23 -6.87
N ILE A 390 15.93 23.51 -5.75
CA ILE A 390 14.88 23.38 -4.75
C ILE A 390 14.69 24.67 -3.95
N LEU A 391 15.78 25.25 -3.41
CA LEU A 391 15.69 26.51 -2.65
C LEU A 391 15.10 27.66 -3.50
N PRO A 392 15.54 27.90 -4.75
CA PRO A 392 14.91 28.91 -5.59
C PRO A 392 13.43 28.62 -5.88
N ALA A 393 13.07 27.35 -6.13
CA ALA A 393 11.68 26.99 -6.38
C ALA A 393 10.78 27.18 -5.15
N ILE A 394 11.30 26.92 -3.94
CA ILE A 394 10.58 27.24 -2.69
C ILE A 394 10.41 28.75 -2.57
N LYS A 395 11.50 29.52 -2.71
CA LYS A 395 11.48 30.98 -2.61
C LYS A 395 10.53 31.66 -3.61
N ASP A 396 10.39 31.10 -4.79
CA ASP A 396 9.50 31.60 -5.85
C ASP A 396 8.03 31.29 -5.57
N LYS A 397 7.73 30.05 -5.18
CA LYS A 397 6.35 29.54 -5.08
C LYS A 397 5.73 29.65 -3.70
N TRP A 398 6.49 29.88 -2.65
CA TRP A 398 5.97 29.89 -1.29
C TRP A 398 5.02 31.06 -1.04
N PRO A 399 3.78 30.80 -0.57
CA PRO A 399 2.74 31.84 -0.52
C PRO A 399 3.01 32.92 0.54
N ASP A 400 3.72 32.58 1.62
CA ASP A 400 3.99 33.48 2.75
C ASP A 400 5.48 33.60 3.02
N ARG A 401 6.04 34.78 2.85
CA ARG A 401 7.47 35.03 3.00
C ARG A 401 7.89 35.43 4.42
N ARG A 402 6.96 35.76 5.31
CA ARG A 402 7.28 36.42 6.58
C ARG A 402 7.24 35.48 7.78
N GLY A 403 8.36 35.37 8.48
CA GLY A 403 8.42 34.92 9.88
C GLY A 403 8.14 33.44 10.15
N GLN A 404 8.01 32.61 9.13
CA GLN A 404 7.79 31.19 9.31
C GLN A 404 9.02 30.38 8.88
N THR A 405 9.52 29.54 9.76
CA THR A 405 10.55 28.53 9.42
C THR A 405 9.96 27.50 8.47
N ILE A 406 10.62 27.26 7.35
CA ILE A 406 10.27 26.22 6.39
C ILE A 406 11.23 25.05 6.57
N TYR A 407 10.68 23.85 6.75
CA TYR A 407 11.46 22.63 6.89
C TYR A 407 11.49 21.84 5.59
N ILE A 408 12.68 21.47 5.13
CA ILE A 408 12.87 20.51 4.04
C ILE A 408 13.20 19.16 4.68
N GLN A 409 12.30 18.20 4.55
CA GLN A 409 12.49 16.85 5.05
C GLN A 409 13.09 15.94 3.99
N GLN A 410 14.26 15.37 4.29
CA GLN A 410 14.94 14.36 3.48
C GLN A 410 15.13 13.05 4.26
N ASP A 411 15.44 11.95 3.57
CA ASP A 411 15.84 10.71 4.22
C ASP A 411 17.31 10.73 4.67
N ASN A 412 17.77 9.65 5.31
CA ASN A 412 19.15 9.53 5.82
C ASN A 412 20.07 8.81 4.81
N ALA A 413 19.82 8.90 3.50
CA ALA A 413 20.67 8.28 2.50
C ALA A 413 22.07 8.91 2.46
N ARG A 414 23.09 8.09 2.21
CA ARG A 414 24.50 8.52 2.19
C ARG A 414 24.80 9.74 1.29
N PRO A 415 24.15 9.93 0.13
CA PRO A 415 24.37 11.09 -0.73
C PRO A 415 23.79 12.39 -0.16
N HIS A 416 22.97 12.37 0.87
CA HIS A 416 22.35 13.56 1.43
C HIS A 416 23.33 14.40 2.24
N ILE A 417 23.08 15.71 2.26
CA ILE A 417 23.91 16.66 3.01
C ILE A 417 23.44 16.76 4.47
N SER A 418 24.36 17.16 5.32
CA SER A 418 24.01 17.47 6.72
C SER A 418 23.15 18.74 6.81
N PRO A 419 22.23 18.85 7.78
CA PRO A 419 21.51 20.10 8.10
C PRO A 419 22.46 21.28 8.36
N ASN A 420 23.67 20.99 8.81
CA ASN A 420 24.69 21.99 9.11
C ASN A 420 25.66 22.30 7.95
N ASP A 421 25.33 21.85 6.71
CA ASP A 421 26.17 22.18 5.54
C ASP A 421 26.22 23.71 5.35
N PRO A 422 27.43 24.32 5.36
CA PRO A 422 27.56 25.77 5.40
C PRO A 422 27.08 26.47 4.14
N ASP A 423 27.24 25.84 2.97
CA ASP A 423 26.79 26.45 1.71
C ASP A 423 25.28 26.39 1.60
N PHE A 424 24.66 25.26 2.03
CA PHE A 424 23.23 25.15 2.09
C PHE A 424 22.63 26.19 3.06
N ARG A 425 23.15 26.28 4.29
CA ARG A 425 22.65 27.23 5.28
C ARG A 425 22.76 28.69 4.78
N ARG A 426 23.86 29.06 4.16
CA ARG A 426 24.04 30.41 3.57
C ARG A 426 22.97 30.69 2.52
N ALA A 427 22.69 29.74 1.61
CA ALA A 427 21.68 29.89 0.57
C ALA A 427 20.25 29.85 1.13
N ALA A 428 20.02 29.06 2.16
CA ALA A 428 18.73 28.86 2.79
C ALA A 428 18.25 30.03 3.65
N THR A 429 19.22 30.81 4.22
CA THR A 429 18.94 32.00 5.03
C THR A 429 19.09 33.30 4.25
N ALA A 430 19.54 33.27 3.00
CA ALA A 430 19.65 34.46 2.17
C ALA A 430 18.27 35.14 1.96
N ASP A 431 18.29 36.48 1.83
CA ASP A 431 17.11 37.31 1.55
C ASP A 431 16.01 37.27 2.64
N GLY A 432 16.41 37.00 3.89
CA GLY A 432 15.50 36.97 5.04
C GLY A 432 14.65 35.70 5.14
N TRP A 433 15.03 34.65 4.42
CA TRP A 433 14.39 33.34 4.57
C TRP A 433 14.95 32.58 5.78
N ASP A 434 14.13 31.72 6.38
CA ASP A 434 14.54 30.71 7.35
C ASP A 434 14.10 29.32 6.84
N ILE A 435 14.97 28.70 6.04
CA ILE A 435 14.73 27.37 5.50
C ILE A 435 15.71 26.40 6.16
N GLN A 436 15.20 25.36 6.79
CA GLN A 436 15.99 24.39 7.54
C GLN A 436 15.84 22.99 6.95
N LEU A 437 16.93 22.24 6.96
CA LEU A 437 16.96 20.85 6.52
C LEU A 437 16.76 19.94 7.73
N ILE A 438 15.83 19.01 7.63
CA ILE A 438 15.54 18.01 8.68
C ILE A 438 15.60 16.60 8.10
N PHE A 439 15.90 15.63 8.95
CA PHE A 439 15.89 14.22 8.59
C PHE A 439 14.58 13.55 9.00
N GLN A 440 14.09 12.68 8.14
CA GLN A 440 13.09 11.70 8.55
C GLN A 440 13.77 10.55 9.29
N THR A 441 12.97 9.75 10.01
CA THR A 441 13.50 8.56 10.70
C THR A 441 13.98 7.50 9.71
N PRO A 442 15.04 6.74 10.05
CA PRO A 442 15.56 5.69 9.17
C PRO A 442 14.52 4.63 8.82
N ASN A 443 14.61 4.08 7.60
CA ASN A 443 13.77 2.99 7.10
C ASN A 443 12.25 3.27 7.16
N SER A 444 11.84 4.53 6.98
CA SER A 444 10.47 5.00 7.19
C SER A 444 9.86 5.67 5.96
N PRO A 445 9.68 4.95 4.82
CA PRO A 445 9.08 5.51 3.62
C PRO A 445 7.60 5.91 3.84
N ASP A 446 6.95 5.35 4.84
CA ASP A 446 5.59 5.69 5.26
C ASP A 446 5.48 7.06 5.97
N LEU A 447 6.60 7.71 6.24
CA LEU A 447 6.70 9.09 6.75
C LEU A 447 7.14 10.11 5.69
N ASN A 448 7.17 9.72 4.40
CA ASN A 448 7.38 10.62 3.27
C ASN A 448 6.19 10.56 2.30
N ILE A 449 5.56 11.69 2.03
CA ILE A 449 4.37 11.77 1.15
C ILE A 449 4.68 11.37 -0.28
N LEU A 450 5.92 11.54 -0.73
CA LEU A 450 6.37 11.18 -2.06
C LEU A 450 6.29 9.66 -2.25
N ASP A 451 6.84 8.89 -1.31
CA ASP A 451 6.77 7.42 -1.31
C ASP A 451 5.38 6.89 -0.95
N LEU A 452 4.65 7.59 -0.07
CA LEU A 452 3.34 7.18 0.42
C LEU A 452 2.27 7.12 -0.69
N GLY A 453 2.46 7.91 -1.76
CA GLY A 453 1.54 7.85 -2.90
C GLY A 453 1.82 8.82 -4.04
N HIS A 454 2.49 9.94 -3.78
CA HIS A 454 2.64 11.00 -4.77
C HIS A 454 3.44 10.56 -6.01
N PHE A 455 4.58 9.90 -5.82
CA PHE A 455 5.36 9.33 -6.93
C PHE A 455 4.57 8.32 -7.76
N ARG A 456 3.74 7.50 -7.12
CA ARG A 456 2.91 6.54 -7.85
C ARG A 456 1.88 7.24 -8.73
N SER A 457 1.30 8.34 -8.26
CA SER A 457 0.36 9.15 -9.04
C SER A 457 1.05 9.75 -10.28
N ILE A 458 2.25 10.33 -10.11
CA ILE A 458 3.05 10.86 -11.22
C ILE A 458 3.39 9.75 -12.22
N GLN A 459 3.85 8.58 -11.76
CA GLN A 459 4.17 7.46 -12.64
C GLN A 459 2.98 6.94 -13.44
N THR A 460 1.79 6.98 -12.86
CA THR A 460 0.58 6.53 -13.56
C THR A 460 0.32 7.42 -14.77
N ILE A 461 0.30 8.74 -14.60
CA ILE A 461 0.11 9.70 -15.68
C ILE A 461 1.27 9.65 -16.70
N GLN A 462 2.53 9.55 -16.23
CA GLN A 462 3.71 9.44 -17.08
C GLN A 462 3.65 8.23 -18.03
N HIS A 463 3.12 7.11 -17.55
CA HIS A 463 3.01 5.92 -18.39
C HIS A 463 1.95 6.05 -19.49
N GLU A 464 0.93 6.87 -19.30
CA GLU A 464 -0.08 7.16 -20.33
C GLU A 464 0.52 7.98 -21.50
N LYS A 465 1.55 8.80 -21.21
CA LYS A 465 2.24 9.62 -22.21
C LYS A 465 3.19 8.82 -23.12
N ALA A 466 3.48 7.55 -22.83
CA ALA A 466 4.25 6.60 -23.62
C ALA A 466 5.54 7.17 -24.26
N PRO A 467 6.49 7.75 -23.49
CA PRO A 467 7.69 8.39 -24.02
C PRO A 467 8.58 7.40 -24.79
N ARG A 468 9.21 7.84 -25.88
CA ARG A 468 10.07 7.03 -26.75
C ARG A 468 11.55 7.47 -26.72
N SER A 469 11.87 8.58 -26.07
CA SER A 469 13.22 9.11 -25.94
C SER A 469 13.48 9.65 -24.52
N VAL A 470 14.74 9.86 -24.18
CA VAL A 470 15.15 10.45 -22.90
C VAL A 470 14.52 11.82 -22.68
N VAL A 471 14.52 12.66 -23.72
CA VAL A 471 13.91 14.00 -23.67
C VAL A 471 12.40 13.91 -23.44
N GLN A 472 11.71 13.03 -24.19
CA GLN A 472 10.29 12.81 -24.00
C GLN A 472 9.95 12.23 -22.62
N LEU A 473 10.83 11.40 -22.04
CA LEU A 473 10.65 10.90 -20.67
C LEU A 473 10.73 12.05 -19.65
N VAL A 474 11.71 12.94 -19.79
CA VAL A 474 11.83 14.14 -18.94
C VAL A 474 10.58 14.99 -19.03
N ASP A 475 10.15 15.35 -20.25
CA ASP A 475 8.95 16.14 -20.48
C ASP A 475 7.68 15.45 -19.94
N ALA A 476 7.53 14.14 -20.17
CA ALA A 476 6.40 13.38 -19.66
C ALA A 476 6.31 13.39 -18.12
N VAL A 477 7.44 13.28 -17.41
CA VAL A 477 7.47 13.34 -15.95
C VAL A 477 7.13 14.74 -15.44
N LEU A 478 7.73 15.80 -16.04
CA LEU A 478 7.46 17.18 -15.67
C LEU A 478 5.97 17.51 -15.83
N ARG A 479 5.40 17.22 -16.99
CA ARG A 479 3.96 17.46 -17.23
C ARG A 479 3.09 16.61 -16.29
N SER A 480 3.45 15.35 -16.04
CA SER A 480 2.67 14.50 -15.14
C SER A 480 2.68 15.01 -13.71
N TYR A 481 3.76 15.64 -13.26
CA TYR A 481 3.82 16.28 -11.95
C TYR A 481 2.87 17.50 -11.90
N GLU A 482 2.86 18.33 -12.93
CA GLU A 482 1.96 19.50 -13.00
C GLU A 482 0.47 19.09 -13.12
N GLU A 483 0.17 17.98 -13.77
CA GLU A 483 -1.20 17.46 -13.90
C GLU A 483 -1.79 16.87 -12.61
N ILE A 484 -0.98 16.62 -11.58
CA ILE A 484 -1.50 16.12 -10.29
C ILE A 484 -2.47 17.13 -9.69
N ASN A 485 -3.67 16.67 -9.36
CA ASN A 485 -4.65 17.48 -8.68
C ASN A 485 -4.20 17.79 -7.24
N PRO A 486 -4.13 19.08 -6.82
CA PRO A 486 -3.74 19.49 -5.47
C PRO A 486 -4.58 18.85 -4.36
N ILE A 487 -5.88 18.63 -4.61
CA ILE A 487 -6.75 17.93 -3.65
C ILE A 487 -6.27 16.50 -3.40
N SER A 488 -5.85 15.79 -4.46
CA SER A 488 -5.27 14.45 -4.33
C SER A 488 -3.95 14.45 -3.57
N LEU A 489 -3.15 15.50 -3.73
CA LEU A 489 -1.92 15.69 -2.95
C LEU A 489 -2.26 15.92 -1.47
N ASN A 490 -3.27 16.75 -1.14
CA ASN A 490 -3.73 16.94 0.24
C ASN A 490 -4.24 15.63 0.86
N TYR A 491 -4.92 14.76 0.09
CA TYR A 491 -5.29 13.44 0.60
C TYR A 491 -4.08 12.57 0.99
N THR A 492 -2.94 12.74 0.32
CA THR A 492 -1.71 12.02 0.69
C THR A 492 -1.15 12.54 2.01
N TRP A 493 -1.20 13.85 2.26
CA TRP A 493 -0.85 14.43 3.57
C TRP A 493 -1.75 13.92 4.70
N LEU A 494 -3.06 13.85 4.48
CA LEU A 494 -3.97 13.22 5.46
C LEU A 494 -3.69 11.73 5.65
N THR A 495 -3.17 11.03 4.64
CA THR A 495 -2.71 9.64 4.81
C THR A 495 -1.48 9.59 5.70
N LEU A 496 -0.53 10.53 5.57
CA LEU A 496 0.64 10.63 6.45
C LEU A 496 0.21 10.76 7.91
N LEU A 497 -0.71 11.69 8.22
CA LEU A 497 -1.23 11.87 9.58
C LEU A 497 -1.90 10.59 10.11
N SER A 498 -2.67 9.89 9.25
CA SER A 498 -3.24 8.60 9.62
C SER A 498 -2.18 7.52 9.89
N CYS A 499 -1.06 7.52 9.13
CA CYS A 499 0.06 6.61 9.38
C CYS A 499 0.78 6.93 10.69
N MET A 500 0.89 8.22 11.05
CA MET A 500 1.46 8.64 12.34
C MET A 500 0.66 8.04 13.51
N ASN A 501 -0.67 8.06 13.42
CA ASN A 501 -1.53 7.43 14.44
C ASN A 501 -1.29 5.90 14.53
N GLU A 502 -1.24 5.21 13.39
CA GLU A 502 -0.93 3.78 13.38
C GLU A 502 0.48 3.46 13.95
N ILE A 503 1.47 4.34 13.74
CA ILE A 503 2.81 4.16 14.28
C ILE A 503 2.79 4.17 15.82
N LEU A 504 2.04 5.07 16.46
CA LEU A 504 1.86 5.09 17.91
C LEU A 504 1.19 3.80 18.37
N LYS A 505 0.07 3.43 17.79
CA LYS A 505 -0.71 2.23 18.08
C LYS A 505 0.11 0.93 18.03
N VAL A 506 1.00 0.80 17.04
CA VAL A 506 1.85 -0.40 16.88
C VAL A 506 3.26 -0.22 17.46
N LYS A 507 3.44 0.73 18.37
CA LYS A 507 4.70 0.99 19.09
C LYS A 507 5.89 1.15 18.15
N GLY A 508 5.77 2.05 17.18
CA GLY A 508 6.81 2.38 16.20
C GLY A 508 7.00 1.36 15.06
N SER A 509 6.34 0.21 15.10
CA SER A 509 6.43 -0.81 14.05
C SER A 509 5.86 -0.29 12.72
N ASN A 510 6.26 -0.93 11.60
CA ASN A 510 5.64 -0.72 10.28
C ASN A 510 4.66 -1.84 9.90
N ARG A 511 4.28 -2.71 10.85
CA ARG A 511 3.40 -3.87 10.61
C ARG A 511 1.91 -3.49 10.67
N TYR A 512 1.51 -2.44 9.97
CA TYR A 512 0.13 -2.01 9.86
C TYR A 512 -0.28 -1.87 8.40
N LYS A 513 -1.56 -1.82 8.13
CA LYS A 513 -2.12 -1.49 6.81
C LYS A 513 -2.30 0.03 6.74
N ILE A 514 -1.89 0.66 5.65
CA ILE A 514 -2.09 2.10 5.45
C ILE A 514 -3.59 2.41 5.58
N PRO A 515 -3.99 3.32 6.48
CA PRO A 515 -5.40 3.61 6.72
C PRO A 515 -6.06 4.33 5.55
N HIS A 516 -7.32 4.02 5.31
CA HIS A 516 -8.16 4.68 4.31
C HIS A 516 -9.41 5.22 4.99
N ILE A 517 -9.44 6.53 5.29
CA ILE A 517 -10.56 7.22 5.95
C ILE A 517 -11.67 7.66 4.98
N GLY A 518 -11.68 7.17 3.75
CA GLY A 518 -12.70 7.56 2.77
C GLY A 518 -12.65 9.04 2.34
N LYS A 519 -11.45 9.63 2.24
CA LYS A 519 -11.20 11.07 2.00
C LYS A 519 -12.04 11.68 0.88
N LYS A 520 -12.18 11.01 -0.26
CA LYS A 520 -13.02 11.48 -1.38
C LYS A 520 -14.50 11.62 -1.01
N ARG A 521 -15.01 10.75 -0.13
CA ARG A 521 -16.39 10.83 0.37
C ARG A 521 -16.52 12.00 1.34
N LEU A 522 -15.59 12.11 2.29
CA LEU A 522 -15.58 13.21 3.28
C LEU A 522 -15.48 14.57 2.59
N ASP A 523 -14.63 14.70 1.59
CA ASP A 523 -14.46 15.94 0.81
C ASP A 523 -15.76 16.34 0.09
N ARG A 524 -16.43 15.39 -0.59
CA ARG A 524 -17.72 15.64 -1.23
C ARG A 524 -18.83 16.06 -0.26
N LEU A 525 -18.72 15.67 1.01
CA LEU A 525 -19.66 16.04 2.07
C LEU A 525 -19.25 17.33 2.79
N GLY A 526 -18.13 17.96 2.42
CA GLY A 526 -17.59 19.12 3.15
C GLY A 526 -17.08 18.79 4.56
N LEU A 527 -16.81 17.51 4.83
CA LEU A 527 -16.39 17.00 6.15
C LEU A 527 -14.92 16.54 6.16
N LEU A 528 -14.13 16.90 5.14
CA LEU A 528 -12.72 16.54 5.10
C LEU A 528 -11.97 17.28 6.23
N PRO A 529 -11.33 16.57 7.17
CA PRO A 529 -10.62 17.24 8.25
C PRO A 529 -9.34 17.91 7.74
N THR A 530 -8.93 19.00 8.39
CA THR A 530 -7.63 19.64 8.14
C THR A 530 -6.49 18.88 8.80
N THR A 531 -6.74 18.28 9.96
CA THR A 531 -5.80 17.41 10.67
C THR A 531 -6.49 16.15 11.18
N ILE A 532 -5.72 15.22 11.73
CA ILE A 532 -6.20 14.00 12.36
C ILE A 532 -5.83 14.08 13.84
N LEU A 533 -6.74 13.68 14.70
CA LEU A 533 -6.50 13.64 16.13
C LEU A 533 -5.74 12.35 16.48
N PRO A 534 -4.66 12.45 17.26
CA PRO A 534 -4.00 11.27 17.79
C PRO A 534 -4.89 10.60 18.85
N GLU A 535 -4.81 9.27 18.94
CA GLU A 535 -5.40 8.52 20.03
C GLU A 535 -4.62 8.82 21.31
N VAL A 536 -5.29 9.40 22.31
CA VAL A 536 -4.65 9.91 23.53
C VAL A 536 -3.90 8.80 24.28
N GLY A 537 -4.52 7.62 24.45
CA GLY A 537 -3.91 6.48 25.13
C GLY A 537 -2.65 5.98 24.42
N ASP A 538 -2.68 5.87 23.10
CA ASP A 538 -1.52 5.45 22.30
C ASP A 538 -0.39 6.49 22.34
N ALA A 539 -0.73 7.79 22.35
CA ALA A 539 0.26 8.87 22.45
C ALA A 539 0.96 8.87 23.82
N LEU A 540 0.20 8.77 24.91
CA LEU A 540 0.76 8.71 26.26
C LEU A 540 1.62 7.45 26.46
N GLN A 541 1.15 6.29 26.01
CA GLN A 541 1.93 5.06 26.06
C GLN A 541 3.26 5.19 25.28
N ALA A 542 3.22 5.84 24.13
CA ALA A 542 4.44 6.08 23.33
C ALA A 542 5.42 7.01 24.05
N VAL A 543 4.94 8.05 24.76
CA VAL A 543 5.79 8.91 25.61
C VAL A 543 6.52 8.06 26.66
N ILE A 544 5.79 7.20 27.36
CA ILE A 544 6.36 6.32 28.39
C ILE A 544 7.42 5.39 27.78
N ASP A 545 7.11 4.72 26.68
CA ASP A 545 8.01 3.76 26.02
C ASP A 545 9.29 4.45 25.52
N VAL A 546 9.18 5.64 24.93
CA VAL A 546 10.32 6.43 24.46
C VAL A 546 11.18 6.92 25.62
N THR A 547 10.57 7.46 26.67
CA THR A 547 11.30 7.95 27.85
C THR A 547 12.07 6.82 28.55
N ARG A 548 11.45 5.64 28.72
CA ARG A 548 12.14 4.45 29.27
C ARG A 548 13.36 4.06 28.44
N ALA A 549 13.22 4.07 27.11
CA ALA A 549 14.33 3.72 26.22
C ALA A 549 15.46 4.74 26.29
N GLN A 550 15.16 6.03 26.41
CA GLN A 550 16.16 7.09 26.57
C GLN A 550 16.90 6.97 27.91
N VAL A 551 16.18 6.68 29.00
CA VAL A 551 16.79 6.44 30.32
C VAL A 551 17.73 5.24 30.26
N ALA A 552 17.27 4.10 29.73
CA ALA A 552 18.10 2.89 29.61
C ALA A 552 19.37 3.13 28.76
N GLN A 553 19.27 3.95 27.72
CA GLN A 553 20.43 4.32 26.88
C GLN A 553 21.43 5.18 27.67
N LEU A 554 20.97 6.14 28.48
CA LEU A 554 21.83 6.97 29.31
C LEU A 554 22.53 6.13 30.39
N GLU A 555 21.82 5.22 31.04
CA GLU A 555 22.40 4.30 32.04
C GLU A 555 23.48 3.41 31.42
N SER A 556 23.27 2.91 30.20
CA SER A 556 24.27 2.10 29.48
C SER A 556 25.51 2.88 29.06
N GLN A 557 25.43 4.21 28.93
CA GLN A 557 26.57 5.07 28.61
C GLN A 557 27.36 5.50 29.87
N MET A 558 26.74 5.40 31.06
CA MET A 558 27.36 5.75 32.34
C MET A 558 28.03 4.55 33.02
N SER A 559 27.65 3.34 32.65
CA SER A 559 28.30 2.08 33.03
C SER A 559 29.46 1.71 32.12
#